data_51e2772ffb58e3f2a8615f6d2896eb19
#
_entry.id   51e2772ffb58e3f2a8615f6d2896eb19
#
_cell.length_a   1.000
_cell.length_b   1.000
_cell.length_c   1.000
_cell.angle_alpha   90.00
_cell.angle_beta   90.00
_cell.angle_gamma   90.00
#
_symmetry.space_group_name_H-M   'P 1'
#
loop_
_entity.id
_entity.type
_entity.pdbx_description
1 polymer ?
#
loop_
_entity_poly.entity_id
_entity_poly.type
_entity_poly.pdbx_seq_one_letter_code
_entity_poly.pdbx_strand_id
1 'polypeptide(L)'
;MKKNEVLIIVPAYNEALNIKKTVKDITDNTDYDYIVINDCSTDNTKQVCEDNKFNLLSLPVNYGLTNGIQLGMKYAMENGYDIAIQFDGDGQHNAKDTLKLVDEIEKNNVDVAIGSRFVNEKKPLTARMLGSRLLSATIRLITFKKITDPTSGMRAYNKKAIKMFCENASLTPEPDTVVYMIKKGLNIKEVQVKMKEREFGESYLNTFKSMMYMINMMLSIIFIRSTTRKDKEVK
;
A
#
# COMPACT_ATOMS: atom_id res chain seq x y z
N MET A 1 14.46 6.34 23.66
CA MET A 1 14.60 5.86 22.25
C MET A 1 14.14 6.99 21.35
N LYS A 2 14.84 7.27 20.25
CA LYS A 2 14.38 8.25 19.24
C LYS A 2 13.07 7.73 18.66
N LYS A 3 12.02 8.56 18.62
CA LYS A 3 10.75 8.20 17.96
C LYS A 3 11.04 8.02 16.47
N ASN A 4 10.55 6.97 15.84
CA ASN A 4 10.69 6.78 14.40
C ASN A 4 9.97 7.90 13.65
N GLU A 5 10.59 8.39 12.58
CA GLU A 5 10.00 9.37 11.69
C GLU A 5 9.14 8.62 10.65
N VAL A 6 7.85 8.94 10.60
CA VAL A 6 6.85 8.24 9.79
C VAL A 6 6.28 9.17 8.73
N LEU A 7 6.27 8.72 7.46
CA LEU A 7 5.64 9.42 6.34
C LEU A 7 4.41 8.65 5.84
N ILE A 8 3.27 9.31 5.75
CA ILE A 8 2.08 8.80 5.07
C ILE A 8 2.08 9.29 3.61
N ILE A 9 2.14 8.36 2.66
CA ILE A 9 2.10 8.62 1.22
C ILE A 9 0.65 8.46 0.76
N VAL A 10 0.06 9.54 0.24
CA VAL A 10 -1.33 9.58 -0.22
C VAL A 10 -1.36 9.76 -1.74
N PRO A 11 -1.39 8.68 -2.53
CA PRO A 11 -1.59 8.78 -3.97
C PRO A 11 -3.01 9.29 -4.27
N ALA A 12 -3.13 10.24 -5.18
CA ALA A 12 -4.40 10.84 -5.55
C ALA A 12 -4.50 11.04 -7.08
N TYR A 13 -5.58 10.53 -7.67
CA TYR A 13 -5.97 10.78 -9.05
C TYR A 13 -7.48 10.94 -9.15
N ASN A 14 -7.93 12.17 -9.43
CA ASN A 14 -9.35 12.55 -9.48
C ASN A 14 -10.09 12.26 -8.15
N GLU A 15 -9.49 12.72 -7.05
CA GLU A 15 -10.02 12.57 -5.69
C GLU A 15 -10.43 13.90 -5.04
N ALA A 16 -10.83 14.90 -5.84
CA ALA A 16 -11.21 16.24 -5.35
C ALA A 16 -12.26 16.21 -4.22
N LEU A 17 -13.20 15.25 -4.26
CA LEU A 17 -14.27 15.11 -3.28
C LEU A 17 -13.81 14.41 -1.98
N ASN A 18 -12.74 13.62 -2.03
CA ASN A 18 -12.28 12.78 -0.92
C ASN A 18 -11.03 13.33 -0.24
N ILE A 19 -10.10 13.96 -1.00
CA ILE A 19 -8.75 14.26 -0.54
C ILE A 19 -8.72 15.15 0.71
N LYS A 20 -9.63 16.12 0.81
CA LYS A 20 -9.71 17.00 1.99
C LYS A 20 -10.09 16.22 3.25
N LYS A 21 -11.04 15.30 3.14
CA LYS A 21 -11.48 14.44 4.26
C LYS A 21 -10.37 13.46 4.65
N THR A 22 -9.67 12.90 3.65
CA THR A 22 -8.56 11.98 3.85
C THR A 22 -7.42 12.64 4.60
N VAL A 23 -6.96 13.82 4.15
CA VAL A 23 -5.88 14.55 4.83
C VAL A 23 -6.30 14.98 6.23
N LYS A 24 -7.56 15.44 6.40
CA LYS A 24 -8.08 15.79 7.72
C LYS A 24 -8.11 14.58 8.66
N ASP A 25 -8.51 13.37 8.19
CA ASP A 25 -8.48 12.16 9.02
C ASP A 25 -7.05 11.83 9.48
N ILE A 26 -6.05 12.03 8.62
CA ILE A 26 -4.63 11.83 8.96
C ILE A 26 -4.20 12.82 10.03
N THR A 27 -4.39 14.11 9.82
CA THR A 27 -3.91 15.17 10.72
C THR A 27 -4.65 15.21 12.06
N ASP A 28 -5.93 14.82 12.11
CA ASP A 28 -6.70 14.77 13.35
C ASP A 28 -6.38 13.54 14.21
N ASN A 29 -5.81 12.47 13.62
CA ASN A 29 -5.66 11.17 14.30
C ASN A 29 -4.21 10.67 14.41
N THR A 30 -3.26 11.37 13.80
CA THR A 30 -1.84 11.01 13.86
C THR A 30 -0.96 12.26 13.95
N ASP A 31 0.23 12.11 14.54
CA ASP A 31 1.31 13.12 14.50
C ASP A 31 2.32 12.80 13.38
N TYR A 32 1.94 12.01 12.38
CA TYR A 32 2.81 11.60 11.28
C TYR A 32 2.83 12.65 10.19
N ASP A 33 3.99 12.79 9.54
CA ASP A 33 4.07 13.56 8.32
C ASP A 33 3.32 12.88 7.18
N TYR A 34 2.82 13.68 6.24
CA TYR A 34 2.17 13.15 5.05
C TYR A 34 2.59 13.91 3.80
N ILE A 35 2.45 13.27 2.65
CA ILE A 35 2.57 13.87 1.33
C ILE A 35 1.48 13.35 0.40
N VAL A 36 0.77 14.27 -0.24
CA VAL A 36 -0.17 13.93 -1.32
C VAL A 36 0.61 13.89 -2.63
N ILE A 37 0.54 12.78 -3.33
CA ILE A 37 1.11 12.62 -4.68
C ILE A 37 -0.04 12.72 -5.69
N ASN A 38 -0.22 13.90 -6.26
CA ASN A 38 -1.23 14.12 -7.31
C ASN A 38 -0.69 13.65 -8.66
N ASP A 39 -1.26 12.57 -9.18
CA ASP A 39 -0.84 11.93 -10.44
C ASP A 39 -1.51 12.58 -11.65
N CYS A 40 -1.30 13.89 -11.83
CA CYS A 40 -1.86 14.69 -12.94
C CYS A 40 -3.38 14.56 -13.03
N SER A 41 -4.10 14.80 -11.93
CA SER A 41 -5.56 14.79 -11.91
C SER A 41 -6.15 15.78 -12.92
N THR A 42 -7.24 15.38 -13.54
CA THR A 42 -8.00 16.19 -14.51
C THR A 42 -9.16 16.96 -13.87
N ASP A 43 -9.48 16.64 -12.61
CA ASP A 43 -10.45 17.34 -11.79
C ASP A 43 -9.77 18.39 -10.89
N ASN A 44 -10.50 18.93 -9.92
CA ASN A 44 -10.01 19.96 -9.00
C ASN A 44 -9.13 19.42 -7.86
N THR A 45 -8.64 18.16 -7.90
CA THR A 45 -7.83 17.57 -6.82
C THR A 45 -6.62 18.44 -6.45
N LYS A 46 -5.86 18.89 -7.46
CA LYS A 46 -4.70 19.79 -7.27
C LYS A 46 -5.12 21.08 -6.58
N GLN A 47 -6.15 21.75 -7.09
CA GLN A 47 -6.64 23.01 -6.54
C GLN A 47 -7.10 22.86 -5.08
N VAL A 48 -7.82 21.78 -4.75
CA VAL A 48 -8.24 21.49 -3.38
C VAL A 48 -7.03 21.35 -2.44
N CYS A 49 -5.96 20.69 -2.90
CA CYS A 49 -4.74 20.56 -2.11
C CYS A 49 -4.04 21.91 -1.89
N GLU A 50 -3.93 22.73 -2.95
CA GLU A 50 -3.29 24.05 -2.90
C GLU A 50 -4.08 25.02 -1.99
N ASP A 51 -5.40 25.09 -2.13
CA ASP A 51 -6.28 25.95 -1.33
C ASP A 51 -6.24 25.61 0.17
N ASN A 52 -6.06 24.33 0.51
CA ASN A 52 -5.94 23.89 1.90
C ASN A 52 -4.48 23.82 2.39
N LYS A 53 -3.49 24.23 1.57
CA LYS A 53 -2.05 24.20 1.88
C LYS A 53 -1.55 22.83 2.32
N PHE A 54 -2.03 21.78 1.65
CA PHE A 54 -1.57 20.43 1.93
C PHE A 54 -0.15 20.20 1.40
N ASN A 55 0.60 19.32 2.04
CA ASN A 55 1.88 18.86 1.52
C ASN A 55 1.64 18.09 0.22
N LEU A 56 1.93 18.72 -0.91
CA LEU A 56 1.58 18.27 -2.25
C LEU A 56 2.80 18.14 -3.13
N LEU A 57 2.92 17.00 -3.81
CA LEU A 57 3.77 16.81 -4.97
C LEU A 57 2.87 16.50 -6.17
N SER A 58 2.87 17.39 -7.18
CA SER A 58 2.02 17.22 -8.36
C SER A 58 2.85 16.80 -9.56
N LEU A 59 2.47 15.71 -10.21
CA LEU A 59 3.14 15.17 -11.39
C LEU A 59 2.66 15.88 -12.66
N PRO A 60 3.54 16.11 -13.64
CA PRO A 60 3.19 16.80 -14.88
C PRO A 60 2.40 15.93 -15.87
N VAL A 61 2.47 14.61 -15.71
CA VAL A 61 1.73 13.62 -16.50
C VAL A 61 1.24 12.49 -15.60
N ASN A 62 0.20 11.78 -16.01
CA ASN A 62 -0.30 10.62 -15.29
C ASN A 62 0.63 9.42 -15.50
N TYR A 63 1.31 9.01 -14.43
CA TYR A 63 2.21 7.87 -14.41
C TYR A 63 1.59 6.62 -13.79
N GLY A 64 0.39 6.73 -13.23
CA GLY A 64 -0.32 5.65 -12.53
C GLY A 64 0.11 5.44 -11.07
N LEU A 65 -0.73 4.74 -10.33
CA LEU A 65 -0.58 4.49 -8.89
C LEU A 65 0.82 3.96 -8.51
N THR A 66 1.35 3.03 -9.29
CA THR A 66 2.67 2.43 -9.07
C THR A 66 3.77 3.47 -8.98
N ASN A 67 3.84 4.37 -9.96
CA ASN A 67 4.89 5.39 -10.00
C ASN A 67 4.67 6.46 -8.94
N GLY A 68 3.43 6.78 -8.59
CA GLY A 68 3.11 7.65 -7.45
C GLY A 68 3.66 7.08 -6.13
N ILE A 69 3.44 5.80 -5.87
CA ILE A 69 3.97 5.14 -4.67
C ILE A 69 5.50 5.03 -4.72
N GLN A 70 6.10 4.68 -5.86
CA GLN A 70 7.55 4.67 -6.04
C GLN A 70 8.18 6.03 -5.71
N LEU A 71 7.56 7.11 -6.18
CA LEU A 71 8.01 8.47 -5.89
C LEU A 71 7.89 8.81 -4.39
N GLY A 72 6.77 8.41 -3.76
CA GLY A 72 6.59 8.55 -2.31
C GLY A 72 7.64 7.79 -1.49
N MET A 73 7.99 6.56 -1.91
CA MET A 73 9.07 5.78 -1.27
C MET A 73 10.43 6.45 -1.44
N LYS A 74 10.72 6.99 -2.62
CA LYS A 74 11.94 7.74 -2.87
C LYS A 74 12.01 9.00 -2.02
N TYR A 75 10.91 9.75 -1.93
CA TYR A 75 10.81 10.91 -1.04
C TYR A 75 11.07 10.53 0.42
N ALA A 76 10.46 9.42 0.89
CA ALA A 76 10.69 8.92 2.25
C ALA A 76 12.16 8.60 2.51
N MET A 77 12.83 7.93 1.57
CA MET A 77 14.25 7.57 1.69
C MET A 77 15.16 8.81 1.70
N GLU A 78 14.94 9.75 0.78
CA GLU A 78 15.77 10.96 0.63
C GLU A 78 15.62 11.93 1.83
N ASN A 79 14.46 11.95 2.48
CA ASN A 79 14.19 12.77 3.65
C ASN A 79 14.41 12.03 4.99
N GLY A 80 14.94 10.80 4.97
CA GLY A 80 15.41 10.09 6.15
C GLY A 80 14.32 9.41 7.00
N TYR A 81 13.09 9.28 6.50
CA TYR A 81 12.00 8.61 7.21
C TYR A 81 12.34 7.15 7.53
N ASP A 82 11.94 6.72 8.73
CA ASP A 82 12.16 5.35 9.21
C ASP A 82 11.06 4.41 8.71
N ILE A 83 9.83 4.92 8.55
CA ILE A 83 8.65 4.17 8.12
C ILE A 83 7.90 4.98 7.07
N ALA A 84 7.49 4.33 5.99
CA ALA A 84 6.59 4.89 4.99
C ALA A 84 5.28 4.10 4.96
N ILE A 85 4.15 4.79 4.89
CA ILE A 85 2.81 4.16 4.86
C ILE A 85 2.12 4.54 3.56
N GLN A 86 1.72 3.56 2.77
CA GLN A 86 0.78 3.76 1.68
C GLN A 86 -0.63 3.89 2.27
N PHE A 87 -1.34 4.95 1.88
CA PHE A 87 -2.67 5.27 2.37
C PHE A 87 -3.49 5.88 1.23
N ASP A 88 -4.48 5.15 0.72
CA ASP A 88 -5.23 5.57 -0.46
C ASP A 88 -6.04 6.86 -0.21
N GLY A 89 -6.06 7.74 -1.22
CA GLY A 89 -6.72 9.06 -1.15
C GLY A 89 -8.25 9.03 -1.22
N ASP A 90 -8.86 7.85 -1.37
CA ASP A 90 -10.29 7.65 -1.63
C ASP A 90 -11.20 7.67 -0.39
N GLY A 91 -10.63 7.91 0.80
CA GLY A 91 -11.35 8.01 2.06
C GLY A 91 -11.83 6.69 2.68
N GLN A 92 -11.47 5.53 2.10
CA GLN A 92 -11.87 4.22 2.63
C GLN A 92 -11.07 3.81 3.88
N HIS A 93 -9.84 4.28 4.01
CA HIS A 93 -8.97 3.97 5.15
C HIS A 93 -9.30 4.81 6.38
N ASN A 94 -8.93 4.31 7.57
CA ASN A 94 -8.98 5.04 8.83
C ASN A 94 -7.56 5.32 9.29
N ALA A 95 -7.22 6.60 9.48
CA ALA A 95 -5.87 7.00 9.86
C ALA A 95 -5.42 6.40 11.21
N LYS A 96 -6.34 6.15 12.16
CA LYS A 96 -6.02 5.45 13.42
C LYS A 96 -5.45 4.05 13.23
N ASP A 97 -5.79 3.38 12.13
CA ASP A 97 -5.26 2.05 11.86
C ASP A 97 -3.78 2.08 11.47
N THR A 98 -3.26 3.23 10.99
CA THR A 98 -1.82 3.39 10.71
C THR A 98 -0.97 3.24 11.97
N LEU A 99 -1.48 3.67 13.12
CA LEU A 99 -0.81 3.50 14.42
C LEU A 99 -0.55 2.03 14.73
N LYS A 100 -1.51 1.14 14.41
CA LYS A 100 -1.36 -0.31 14.62
C LYS A 100 -0.30 -0.91 13.69
N LEU A 101 -0.20 -0.41 12.45
CA LEU A 101 0.81 -0.87 11.50
C LEU A 101 2.22 -0.45 11.94
N VAL A 102 2.37 0.79 12.40
CA VAL A 102 3.64 1.29 12.94
C VAL A 102 4.03 0.49 14.18
N ASP A 103 3.11 0.28 15.11
CA ASP A 103 3.32 -0.54 16.30
C ASP A 103 3.79 -1.97 15.97
N GLU A 104 3.24 -2.58 14.92
CA GLU A 104 3.65 -3.92 14.48
C GLU A 104 5.09 -3.93 13.95
N ILE A 105 5.51 -2.88 13.21
CA ILE A 105 6.89 -2.74 12.75
C ILE A 105 7.85 -2.53 13.92
N GLU A 106 7.52 -1.61 14.83
CA GLU A 106 8.42 -1.22 15.92
C GLU A 106 8.61 -2.31 16.98
N LYS A 107 7.51 -2.97 17.37
CA LYS A 107 7.52 -3.93 18.50
C LYS A 107 7.88 -5.35 18.08
N ASN A 108 7.59 -5.75 16.84
CA ASN A 108 7.65 -7.14 16.42
C ASN A 108 8.70 -7.42 15.33
N ASN A 109 9.59 -6.44 15.05
CA ASN A 109 10.65 -6.55 14.04
C ASN A 109 10.10 -7.01 12.67
N VAL A 110 9.01 -6.36 12.25
CA VAL A 110 8.35 -6.60 10.96
C VAL A 110 8.88 -5.62 9.93
N ASP A 111 9.17 -6.10 8.72
CA ASP A 111 9.65 -5.24 7.64
C ASP A 111 8.49 -4.57 6.89
N VAL A 112 7.35 -5.29 6.75
CA VAL A 112 6.13 -4.76 6.11
C VAL A 112 4.91 -5.19 6.91
N ALA A 113 4.10 -4.22 7.35
CA ALA A 113 2.80 -4.46 7.97
C ALA A 113 1.68 -4.14 6.96
N ILE A 114 0.80 -5.11 6.71
CA ILE A 114 -0.35 -4.97 5.79
C ILE A 114 -1.62 -4.81 6.60
N GLY A 115 -2.35 -3.72 6.39
CA GLY A 115 -3.69 -3.54 6.97
C GLY A 115 -4.68 -4.47 6.29
N SER A 116 -5.10 -5.52 6.97
CA SER A 116 -5.97 -6.57 6.44
C SER A 116 -7.36 -6.51 7.06
N ARG A 117 -8.39 -6.62 6.22
CA ARG A 117 -9.80 -6.72 6.65
C ARG A 117 -10.15 -8.10 7.21
N PHE A 118 -9.31 -9.11 6.95
CA PHE A 118 -9.66 -10.51 7.11
C PHE A 118 -8.71 -11.32 8.00
N VAL A 119 -8.00 -10.66 8.92
CA VAL A 119 -7.21 -11.37 9.94
C VAL A 119 -8.14 -12.14 10.87
N ASN A 120 -9.14 -11.44 11.41
CA ASN A 120 -10.11 -11.96 12.37
C ASN A 120 -11.52 -12.14 11.77
N GLU A 121 -11.75 -11.69 10.54
CA GLU A 121 -13.04 -11.74 9.88
C GLU A 121 -13.03 -12.68 8.68
N LYS A 122 -14.18 -13.29 8.38
CA LYS A 122 -14.32 -14.16 7.19
C LYS A 122 -14.59 -13.32 5.95
N LYS A 123 -13.89 -13.62 4.84
CA LYS A 123 -14.20 -13.02 3.55
C LYS A 123 -15.63 -13.36 3.12
N PRO A 124 -16.43 -12.38 2.61
CA PRO A 124 -17.74 -12.64 2.04
C PRO A 124 -17.68 -13.58 0.82
N LEU A 125 -18.81 -14.23 0.49
CA LEU A 125 -18.93 -15.11 -0.68
C LEU A 125 -19.35 -14.30 -1.91
N THR A 126 -18.44 -13.47 -2.43
CA THR A 126 -18.63 -12.73 -3.68
C THR A 126 -17.60 -13.17 -4.73
N ALA A 127 -17.87 -12.94 -6.02
CA ALA A 127 -16.95 -13.29 -7.11
C ALA A 127 -15.57 -12.63 -6.91
N ARG A 128 -15.55 -11.35 -6.49
CA ARG A 128 -14.30 -10.62 -6.15
C ARG A 128 -13.54 -11.28 -5.00
N MET A 129 -14.26 -11.73 -3.96
CA MET A 129 -13.62 -12.37 -2.81
C MET A 129 -13.18 -13.81 -3.12
N LEU A 130 -13.81 -14.48 -4.07
CA LEU A 130 -13.33 -15.78 -4.57
C LEU A 130 -11.97 -15.61 -5.25
N GLY A 131 -11.81 -14.62 -6.14
CA GLY A 131 -10.51 -14.29 -6.75
C GLY A 131 -9.45 -13.96 -5.70
N SER A 132 -9.80 -13.16 -4.68
CA SER A 132 -8.90 -12.84 -3.56
C SER A 132 -8.50 -14.09 -2.74
N ARG A 133 -9.39 -15.08 -2.59
CA ARG A 133 -9.05 -16.38 -1.93
C ARG A 133 -8.06 -17.19 -2.76
N LEU A 134 -8.29 -17.27 -4.09
CA LEU A 134 -7.37 -17.96 -4.99
C LEU A 134 -5.98 -17.31 -4.96
N LEU A 135 -5.92 -15.99 -5.00
CA LEU A 135 -4.67 -15.25 -4.89
C LEU A 135 -3.95 -15.53 -3.56
N SER A 136 -4.69 -15.50 -2.43
CA SER A 136 -4.14 -15.86 -1.11
C SER A 136 -3.63 -17.30 -1.05
N ALA A 137 -4.34 -18.24 -1.69
CA ALA A 137 -3.91 -19.65 -1.79
C ALA A 137 -2.63 -19.78 -2.63
N THR A 138 -2.54 -19.07 -3.77
CA THR A 138 -1.33 -19.04 -4.61
C THR A 138 -0.13 -18.50 -3.85
N ILE A 139 -0.29 -17.39 -3.11
CA ILE A 139 0.77 -16.84 -2.26
C ILE A 139 1.22 -17.85 -1.22
N ARG A 140 0.25 -18.51 -0.54
CA ARG A 140 0.58 -19.53 0.48
C ARG A 140 1.33 -20.71 -0.09
N LEU A 141 0.96 -21.20 -1.27
CA LEU A 141 1.64 -22.32 -1.94
C LEU A 141 3.10 -21.97 -2.33
N ILE A 142 3.34 -20.71 -2.68
CA ILE A 142 4.67 -20.27 -3.16
C ILE A 142 5.59 -19.83 -2.03
N THR A 143 5.05 -19.18 -0.99
CA THR A 143 5.83 -18.57 0.09
C THR A 143 5.75 -19.33 1.41
N PHE A 144 4.81 -20.24 1.55
CA PHE A 144 4.43 -20.90 2.82
C PHE A 144 3.96 -19.92 3.91
N LYS A 145 3.70 -18.64 3.54
CA LYS A 145 3.15 -17.62 4.41
C LYS A 145 1.66 -17.43 4.13
N LYS A 146 0.88 -17.23 5.19
CA LYS A 146 -0.55 -16.92 5.06
C LYS A 146 -0.69 -15.42 4.96
N ILE A 147 -1.18 -14.92 3.81
CA ILE A 147 -1.60 -13.54 3.59
C ILE A 147 -3.08 -13.58 3.23
N THR A 148 -3.90 -12.97 4.07
CA THR A 148 -5.36 -13.04 3.94
C THR A 148 -5.93 -11.92 3.07
N ASP A 149 -5.30 -10.73 3.04
CA ASP A 149 -5.75 -9.58 2.23
C ASP A 149 -4.61 -9.01 1.37
N PRO A 150 -4.10 -9.77 0.39
CA PRO A 150 -2.96 -9.35 -0.41
C PRO A 150 -3.22 -8.11 -1.29
N THR A 151 -4.48 -7.76 -1.49
CA THR A 151 -4.90 -6.60 -2.31
C THR A 151 -5.20 -5.35 -1.49
N SER A 152 -4.86 -5.34 -0.20
CA SER A 152 -5.03 -4.14 0.63
C SER A 152 -4.08 -3.04 0.18
N GLY A 153 -4.62 -1.82 0.04
CA GLY A 153 -3.86 -0.61 -0.27
C GLY A 153 -3.19 0.02 0.96
N MET A 154 -3.57 -0.37 2.20
CA MET A 154 -2.92 0.14 3.41
C MET A 154 -1.74 -0.73 3.79
N ARG A 155 -0.53 -0.21 3.66
CA ARG A 155 0.71 -0.95 4.00
C ARG A 155 1.74 0.00 4.59
N ALA A 156 2.40 -0.44 5.67
CA ALA A 156 3.55 0.24 6.25
C ALA A 156 4.85 -0.53 5.95
N TYR A 157 5.91 0.19 5.65
CA TYR A 157 7.20 -0.32 5.21
C TYR A 157 8.30 0.29 6.07
N ASN A 158 9.20 -0.52 6.63
CA ASN A 158 10.39 -0.04 7.33
C ASN A 158 11.48 0.41 6.34
N LYS A 159 12.59 0.97 6.86
CA LYS A 159 13.74 1.42 6.04
C LYS A 159 14.25 0.36 5.05
N LYS A 160 14.29 -0.92 5.46
CA LYS A 160 14.76 -2.01 4.60
C LYS A 160 13.83 -2.23 3.40
N ALA A 161 12.52 -2.18 3.65
CA ALA A 161 11.52 -2.30 2.60
C ALA A 161 11.45 -1.05 1.70
N ILE A 162 11.55 0.16 2.27
CA ILE A 162 11.66 1.43 1.52
C ILE A 162 12.87 1.38 0.57
N LYS A 163 14.04 1.01 1.09
CA LYS A 163 15.27 0.88 0.29
C LYS A 163 15.07 -0.09 -0.88
N MET A 164 14.44 -1.25 -0.63
CA MET A 164 14.16 -2.24 -1.68
C MET A 164 13.27 -1.67 -2.80
N PHE A 165 12.27 -0.85 -2.48
CA PHE A 165 11.46 -0.14 -3.47
C PHE A 165 12.31 0.84 -4.29
N CYS A 166 13.18 1.61 -3.66
CA CYS A 166 14.01 2.60 -4.33
C CYS A 166 15.08 1.99 -5.23
N GLU A 167 15.63 0.83 -4.85
CA GLU A 167 16.63 0.09 -5.62
C GLU A 167 16.03 -0.70 -6.79
N ASN A 168 14.72 -0.93 -6.79
CA ASN A 168 14.04 -1.74 -7.80
C ASN A 168 12.78 -1.05 -8.32
N ALA A 169 12.92 -0.30 -9.41
CA ALA A 169 11.84 0.42 -10.06
C ALA A 169 10.69 -0.47 -10.59
N SER A 170 10.89 -1.80 -10.68
CA SER A 170 9.84 -2.74 -11.10
C SER A 170 8.90 -3.15 -9.98
N LEU A 171 9.21 -2.82 -8.72
CA LEU A 171 8.31 -3.12 -7.61
C LEU A 171 7.08 -2.20 -7.67
N THR A 172 5.94 -2.82 -7.50
CA THR A 172 4.62 -2.17 -7.53
C THR A 172 3.94 -2.34 -6.18
N PRO A 173 2.95 -1.50 -5.79
CA PRO A 173 2.19 -1.72 -4.56
C PRO A 173 1.20 -2.90 -4.67
N GLU A 174 1.60 -3.98 -5.34
CA GLU A 174 0.76 -5.09 -5.73
C GLU A 174 1.10 -6.39 -4.96
N PRO A 175 0.25 -7.44 -5.04
CA PRO A 175 0.46 -8.71 -4.33
C PRO A 175 1.74 -9.46 -4.71
N ASP A 176 2.20 -9.33 -5.94
CA ASP A 176 3.42 -9.97 -6.43
C ASP A 176 4.68 -9.39 -5.76
N THR A 177 4.69 -8.09 -5.49
CA THR A 177 5.75 -7.46 -4.69
C THR A 177 5.80 -8.01 -3.26
N VAL A 178 4.64 -8.31 -2.66
CA VAL A 178 4.60 -8.97 -1.34
C VAL A 178 5.30 -10.33 -1.41
N VAL A 179 5.02 -11.12 -2.45
CA VAL A 179 5.68 -12.41 -2.68
C VAL A 179 7.18 -12.25 -2.89
N TYR A 180 7.58 -11.26 -3.71
CA TYR A 180 8.99 -10.95 -3.95
C TYR A 180 9.72 -10.61 -2.64
N MET A 181 9.16 -9.71 -1.83
CA MET A 181 9.74 -9.33 -0.53
C MET A 181 9.86 -10.51 0.43
N ILE A 182 8.82 -11.38 0.53
CA ILE A 182 8.89 -12.60 1.34
C ILE A 182 10.06 -13.49 0.88
N LYS A 183 10.24 -13.66 -0.43
CA LYS A 183 11.33 -14.47 -0.98
C LYS A 183 12.72 -13.87 -0.76
N LYS A 184 12.79 -12.54 -0.66
CA LYS A 184 14.01 -11.81 -0.27
C LYS A 184 14.23 -11.78 1.23
N GLY A 185 13.44 -12.51 2.00
CA GLY A 185 13.62 -12.69 3.44
C GLY A 185 13.04 -11.58 4.30
N LEU A 186 12.19 -10.71 3.75
CA LEU A 186 11.50 -9.72 4.58
C LEU A 186 10.41 -10.39 5.43
N ASN A 187 10.30 -9.92 6.67
CA ASN A 187 9.24 -10.32 7.57
C ASN A 187 7.98 -9.50 7.31
N ILE A 188 6.92 -10.16 6.85
CA ILE A 188 5.64 -9.52 6.53
C ILE A 188 4.55 -10.06 7.44
N LYS A 189 3.75 -9.15 8.01
CA LYS A 189 2.59 -9.50 8.84
C LYS A 189 1.36 -8.70 8.46
N GLU A 190 0.20 -9.26 8.75
CA GLU A 190 -1.10 -8.61 8.61
C GLU A 190 -1.60 -8.12 9.95
N VAL A 191 -2.18 -6.93 9.94
CA VAL A 191 -2.81 -6.27 11.10
C VAL A 191 -4.28 -6.04 10.78
N GLN A 192 -5.20 -6.42 11.69
CA GLN A 192 -6.63 -6.21 11.48
C GLN A 192 -6.96 -4.72 11.43
N VAL A 193 -7.54 -4.29 10.31
CA VAL A 193 -8.05 -2.93 10.10
C VAL A 193 -9.52 -2.95 9.68
N LYS A 194 -10.19 -1.81 9.80
CA LYS A 194 -11.54 -1.61 9.28
C LYS A 194 -11.50 -0.66 8.10
N MET A 195 -12.11 -1.04 6.99
CA MET A 195 -12.30 -0.15 5.85
C MET A 195 -13.72 0.39 5.84
N LYS A 196 -13.84 1.68 5.52
CA LYS A 196 -15.14 2.35 5.28
C LYS A 196 -15.59 2.04 3.84
N GLU A 197 -16.88 2.17 3.60
CA GLU A 197 -17.37 2.21 2.21
C GLU A 197 -16.94 3.51 1.54
N ARG A 198 -16.66 3.43 0.24
CA ARG A 198 -16.32 4.61 -0.55
C ARG A 198 -17.54 5.52 -0.66
N GLU A 199 -17.41 6.79 -0.26
CA GLU A 199 -18.53 7.74 -0.29
C GLU A 199 -18.71 8.39 -1.66
N PHE A 200 -17.61 8.67 -2.38
CA PHE A 200 -17.63 9.38 -3.67
C PHE A 200 -16.70 8.69 -4.69
N GLY A 201 -17.04 8.86 -5.98
CA GLY A 201 -16.27 8.33 -7.09
C GLY A 201 -16.60 6.85 -7.42
N GLU A 202 -16.17 6.43 -8.59
CA GLU A 202 -16.37 5.06 -9.06
C GLU A 202 -15.14 4.19 -8.81
N SER A 203 -15.34 2.90 -8.54
CA SER A 203 -14.23 1.94 -8.49
C SER A 203 -13.64 1.78 -9.89
N TYR A 204 -12.34 1.98 -10.05
CA TYR A 204 -11.63 1.75 -11.30
C TYR A 204 -11.79 0.29 -11.81
N LEU A 205 -12.04 -0.65 -10.89
CA LEU A 205 -12.18 -2.07 -11.19
C LEU A 205 -13.67 -2.49 -11.19
N ASN A 206 -14.25 -2.66 -12.38
CA ASN A 206 -15.49 -3.41 -12.53
C ASN A 206 -15.24 -4.93 -12.36
N THR A 207 -16.30 -5.75 -12.32
CA THR A 207 -16.20 -7.20 -12.03
C THR A 207 -15.26 -7.92 -13.02
N PHE A 208 -15.34 -7.60 -14.32
CA PHE A 208 -14.51 -8.23 -15.34
C PHE A 208 -13.04 -7.79 -15.23
N LYS A 209 -12.78 -6.50 -15.07
CA LYS A 209 -11.42 -5.96 -14.84
C LYS A 209 -10.81 -6.54 -13.56
N SER A 210 -11.60 -6.69 -12.49
CA SER A 210 -11.14 -7.32 -11.25
C SER A 210 -10.72 -8.77 -11.45
N MET A 211 -11.45 -9.53 -12.26
CA MET A 211 -11.12 -10.93 -12.56
C MET A 211 -9.82 -11.02 -13.38
N MET A 212 -9.69 -10.21 -14.43
CA MET A 212 -8.46 -10.15 -15.24
C MET A 212 -7.25 -9.72 -14.41
N TYR A 213 -7.42 -8.72 -13.55
CA TYR A 213 -6.39 -8.32 -12.59
C TYR A 213 -5.93 -9.48 -11.72
N MET A 214 -6.86 -10.25 -11.13
CA MET A 214 -6.51 -11.40 -10.28
C MET A 214 -5.75 -12.48 -11.05
N ILE A 215 -6.14 -12.76 -12.31
CA ILE A 215 -5.44 -13.73 -13.17
C ILE A 215 -4.02 -13.23 -13.47
N ASN A 216 -3.87 -11.98 -13.86
CA ASN A 216 -2.55 -11.39 -14.14
C ASN A 216 -1.65 -11.43 -12.91
N MET A 217 -2.19 -11.13 -11.72
CA MET A 217 -1.42 -11.21 -10.47
C MET A 217 -1.01 -12.65 -10.14
N MET A 218 -1.87 -13.64 -10.36
CA MET A 218 -1.50 -15.04 -10.17
C MET A 218 -0.39 -15.47 -11.13
N LEU A 219 -0.47 -15.07 -12.39
CA LEU A 219 0.59 -15.36 -13.37
C LEU A 219 1.91 -14.67 -12.96
N SER A 220 1.88 -13.39 -12.62
CA SER A 220 3.05 -12.66 -12.13
C SER A 220 3.71 -13.37 -10.95
N ILE A 221 2.93 -13.77 -9.94
CA ILE A 221 3.41 -14.48 -8.76
C ILE A 221 4.06 -15.84 -9.13
N ILE A 222 3.49 -16.57 -10.07
CA ILE A 222 4.05 -17.84 -10.55
C ILE A 222 5.38 -17.61 -11.28
N PHE A 223 5.48 -16.56 -12.11
CA PHE A 223 6.72 -16.19 -12.78
C PHE A 223 7.81 -15.74 -11.80
N ILE A 224 7.48 -14.96 -10.77
CA ILE A 224 8.42 -14.59 -9.70
C ILE A 224 9.00 -15.83 -9.02
N ARG A 225 8.23 -16.93 -8.92
CA ARG A 225 8.74 -18.20 -8.40
C ARG A 225 9.91 -18.74 -9.22
N SER A 226 9.86 -18.62 -10.53
CA SER A 226 10.89 -19.18 -11.43
C SER A 226 12.15 -18.32 -11.51
N THR A 227 12.03 -17.00 -11.30
CA THR A 227 13.11 -16.04 -11.54
C THR A 227 13.84 -15.59 -10.27
N THR A 228 13.18 -15.64 -9.11
CA THR A 228 13.78 -15.17 -7.84
C THR A 228 14.43 -16.35 -7.10
N ARG A 229 15.76 -16.47 -7.20
CA ARG A 229 16.52 -17.35 -6.29
C ARG A 229 16.48 -16.76 -4.86
N LYS A 230 16.33 -17.61 -3.82
CA LYS A 230 16.63 -17.19 -2.46
C LYS A 230 18.10 -16.76 -2.43
N ASP A 231 18.35 -15.51 -2.08
CA ASP A 231 19.71 -15.13 -1.72
C ASP A 231 20.09 -16.00 -0.51
N LYS A 232 21.15 -16.78 -0.66
CA LYS A 232 21.70 -17.51 0.49
C LYS A 232 22.12 -16.44 1.50
N GLU A 233 21.63 -16.57 2.73
CA GLU A 233 22.11 -15.75 3.85
C GLU A 233 23.64 -15.78 3.81
N VAL A 234 24.22 -14.63 3.52
CA VAL A 234 25.64 -14.40 3.78
C VAL A 234 25.72 -14.32 5.30
N LYS A 235 26.23 -15.39 5.92
CA LYS A 235 26.52 -15.46 7.35
C LYS A 235 27.61 -14.46 7.73
#